data_500f6091d9a7eb03c10f6a9cda09b7ca
#
_entry.id   500f6091d9a7eb03c10f6a9cda09b7ca
#
_cell.length_a   1.000
_cell.length_b   1.000
_cell.length_c   1.000
_cell.angle_alpha   90.00
_cell.angle_beta   90.00
_cell.angle_gamma   90.00
#
_symmetry.space_group_name_H-M   'P 1'
#
loop_
_entity.id
_entity.type
_entity.pdbx_description
1 polymer ?
#
loop_
_entity_poly.entity_id
_entity_poly.type
_entity_poly.pdbx_seq_one_letter_code
_entity_poly.pdbx_strand_id
1 'polypeptide(L)'
;MEKQTKNVITREFIEKELRFYNTAYIRSTLVLCAGLSLLFVPLTVLAVCGVCWAFTAVLLEIIISVLLGSVLSAPVWINLLCLIPKLKERKLLQNGEFDITVCEVSYKEKKTVRSHTEENILHFVGFDGASVASTTFDLASQGDEFYVVHYKGLTGIELLYPLNLYELQ
;
A
#
# COMPACT_ATOMS: atom_id res chain seq x y z
N MET A 1 10.51 20.31 34.94
CA MET A 1 10.56 19.46 33.74
C MET A 1 9.88 18.16 34.08
N GLU A 2 8.65 17.99 33.64
CA GLU A 2 7.91 16.75 33.80
C GLU A 2 8.57 15.68 32.90
N LYS A 3 9.01 14.58 33.50
CA LYS A 3 9.59 13.44 32.76
C LYS A 3 8.44 12.78 32.01
N GLN A 4 8.30 13.14 30.73
CA GLN A 4 7.31 12.51 29.86
C GLN A 4 7.61 11.00 29.84
N THR A 5 6.72 10.19 30.42
CA THR A 5 6.85 8.72 30.39
C THR A 5 6.70 8.27 28.94
N LYS A 6 7.79 7.73 28.36
CA LYS A 6 7.76 7.17 27.02
C LYS A 6 6.89 5.91 26.98
N ASN A 7 6.15 5.74 25.92
CA ASN A 7 5.41 4.51 25.66
C ASN A 7 6.37 3.39 25.28
N VAL A 8 6.25 2.25 25.94
CA VAL A 8 7.08 1.10 25.62
C VAL A 8 6.48 0.35 24.44
N ILE A 9 7.28 0.11 23.40
CA ILE A 9 6.94 -0.76 22.28
C ILE A 9 7.82 -2.00 22.29
N THR A 10 7.21 -3.16 22.04
CA THR A 10 7.95 -4.43 21.94
C THR A 10 7.97 -4.90 20.49
N ARG A 11 8.95 -5.74 20.14
CA ARG A 11 9.03 -6.36 18.81
C ARG A 11 7.74 -7.14 18.48
N GLU A 12 7.14 -7.81 19.47
CA GLU A 12 5.87 -8.54 19.29
C GLU A 12 4.70 -7.59 18.95
N PHE A 13 4.64 -6.42 19.57
CA PHE A 13 3.65 -5.41 19.27
C PHE A 13 3.76 -4.94 17.82
N ILE A 14 4.98 -4.61 17.37
CA ILE A 14 5.28 -4.18 16.00
C ILE A 14 4.89 -5.28 15.00
N GLU A 15 5.24 -6.54 15.28
CA GLU A 15 4.87 -7.66 14.41
C GLU A 15 3.36 -7.83 14.28
N LYS A 16 2.62 -7.68 15.38
CA LYS A 16 1.16 -7.74 15.40
C LYS A 16 0.55 -6.61 14.58
N GLU A 17 1.10 -5.41 14.68
CA GLU A 17 0.65 -4.24 13.93
C GLU A 17 0.92 -4.40 12.43
N LEU A 18 2.11 -4.85 12.03
CA LEU A 18 2.43 -5.19 10.64
C LEU A 18 1.50 -6.26 10.07
N ARG A 19 1.21 -7.32 10.84
CA ARG A 19 0.27 -8.38 10.44
C ARG A 19 -1.14 -7.83 10.23
N PHE A 20 -1.58 -6.93 11.10
CA PHE A 20 -2.89 -6.29 10.99
C PHE A 20 -3.00 -5.49 9.70
N TYR A 21 -2.06 -4.57 9.43
CA TYR A 21 -2.07 -3.73 8.22
C TYR A 21 -1.96 -4.55 6.94
N ASN A 22 -1.04 -5.52 6.88
CA ASN A 22 -0.87 -6.37 5.72
C ASN A 22 -2.13 -7.21 5.44
N THR A 23 -2.73 -7.79 6.48
CA THR A 23 -3.98 -8.58 6.34
C THR A 23 -5.15 -7.70 5.93
N ALA A 24 -5.29 -6.51 6.52
CA ALA A 24 -6.34 -5.55 6.18
C ALA A 24 -6.23 -5.11 4.72
N TYR A 25 -5.01 -4.80 4.24
CA TYR A 25 -4.77 -4.43 2.85
C TYR A 25 -5.14 -5.57 1.88
N ILE A 26 -4.66 -6.79 2.13
CA ILE A 26 -4.97 -7.95 1.27
C ILE A 26 -6.48 -8.18 1.23
N ARG A 27 -7.14 -8.17 2.39
CA ARG A 27 -8.59 -8.37 2.49
C ARG A 27 -9.37 -7.29 1.73
N SER A 28 -9.03 -6.02 1.91
CA SER A 28 -9.71 -4.91 1.23
C SER A 28 -9.54 -4.99 -0.29
N THR A 29 -8.33 -5.33 -0.77
CA THR A 29 -8.07 -5.49 -2.20
C THR A 29 -8.82 -6.68 -2.79
N LEU A 30 -8.91 -7.81 -2.08
CA LEU A 30 -9.70 -8.96 -2.53
C LEU A 30 -11.20 -8.64 -2.60
N VAL A 31 -11.74 -7.92 -1.62
CA VAL A 31 -13.14 -7.46 -1.64
C VAL A 31 -13.39 -6.51 -2.81
N LEU A 32 -12.45 -5.58 -3.06
CA LEU A 32 -12.53 -4.68 -4.22
C LEU A 32 -12.49 -5.47 -5.54
N CYS A 33 -11.57 -6.43 -5.69
CA CYS A 33 -11.50 -7.28 -6.88
C CYS A 33 -12.79 -8.08 -7.09
N ALA A 34 -13.36 -8.64 -6.03
CA ALA A 34 -14.64 -9.35 -6.10
C ALA A 34 -15.79 -8.43 -6.55
N GLY A 35 -15.88 -7.23 -5.96
CA GLY A 35 -16.87 -6.22 -6.35
C GLY A 35 -16.72 -5.78 -7.81
N LEU A 36 -15.49 -5.50 -8.24
CA LEU A 36 -15.21 -5.16 -9.63
C LEU A 36 -15.55 -6.31 -10.59
N SER A 37 -15.25 -7.57 -10.21
CA SER A 37 -15.59 -8.74 -11.03
C SER A 37 -17.09 -8.91 -11.19
N LEU A 38 -17.87 -8.70 -10.11
CA LEU A 38 -19.34 -8.75 -10.18
C LEU A 38 -19.93 -7.71 -11.13
N LEU A 39 -19.27 -6.58 -11.28
CA LEU A 39 -19.71 -5.50 -12.18
C LEU A 39 -19.22 -5.73 -13.62
N PHE A 40 -17.94 -6.01 -13.81
CA PHE A 40 -17.31 -6.04 -15.13
C PHE A 40 -17.52 -7.34 -15.88
N VAL A 41 -17.68 -8.50 -15.21
CA VAL A 41 -17.94 -9.78 -15.89
C VAL A 41 -19.27 -9.76 -16.63
N PRO A 42 -20.43 -9.38 -16.03
CA PRO A 42 -21.67 -9.26 -16.76
C PRO A 42 -21.61 -8.24 -17.91
N LEU A 43 -20.94 -7.10 -17.67
CA LEU A 43 -20.79 -6.06 -18.68
C LEU A 43 -19.99 -6.57 -19.89
N THR A 44 -18.91 -7.34 -19.63
CA THR A 44 -18.11 -7.97 -20.68
C THR A 44 -18.94 -8.97 -21.50
N VAL A 45 -19.72 -9.80 -20.81
CA VAL A 45 -20.60 -10.78 -21.48
C VAL A 45 -21.62 -10.08 -22.36
N LEU A 46 -22.28 -9.04 -21.85
CA LEU A 46 -23.25 -8.25 -22.63
C LEU A 46 -22.61 -7.58 -23.84
N ALA A 47 -21.41 -7.01 -23.68
CA ALA A 47 -20.69 -6.35 -24.77
C ALA A 47 -20.26 -7.37 -25.85
N VAL A 48 -19.77 -8.55 -25.45
CA VAL A 48 -19.42 -9.63 -26.38
C VAL A 48 -20.64 -10.14 -27.13
N CYS A 49 -21.76 -10.40 -26.45
CA CYS A 49 -23.02 -10.79 -27.08
C CYS A 49 -23.53 -9.72 -28.07
N GLY A 50 -23.40 -8.43 -27.72
CA GLY A 50 -23.78 -7.33 -28.61
C GLY A 50 -22.92 -7.27 -29.88
N VAL A 51 -21.61 -7.52 -29.77
CA VAL A 51 -20.69 -7.58 -30.90
C VAL A 51 -21.05 -8.80 -31.79
N CYS A 52 -21.29 -9.96 -31.21
CA CYS A 52 -21.69 -11.15 -31.95
C CYS A 52 -23.02 -10.97 -32.72
N TRP A 53 -23.88 -10.13 -32.27
CA TRP A 53 -25.16 -9.80 -32.94
C TRP A 53 -24.99 -8.79 -34.07
N ALA A 54 -23.98 -7.92 -33.98
CA ALA A 54 -23.81 -6.79 -34.92
C ALA A 54 -22.92 -7.14 -36.14
N PHE A 55 -22.07 -8.16 -36.04
CA PHE A 55 -21.09 -8.48 -37.07
C PHE A 55 -21.30 -9.87 -37.67
N THR A 56 -21.20 -9.94 -39.01
CA THR A 56 -21.30 -11.21 -39.77
C THR A 56 -19.96 -11.87 -40.06
N ALA A 57 -18.85 -11.17 -39.76
CA ALA A 57 -17.48 -11.66 -40.03
C ALA A 57 -16.86 -12.25 -38.74
N VAL A 58 -16.89 -13.55 -38.59
CA VAL A 58 -16.47 -14.33 -37.41
C VAL A 58 -15.08 -13.92 -36.87
N LEU A 59 -14.12 -13.67 -37.74
CA LEU A 59 -12.74 -13.34 -37.35
C LEU A 59 -12.67 -11.94 -36.70
N LEU A 60 -13.38 -10.97 -37.24
CA LEU A 60 -13.47 -9.61 -36.70
C LEU A 60 -14.18 -9.60 -35.35
N GLU A 61 -15.24 -10.37 -35.22
CA GLU A 61 -15.97 -10.61 -33.96
C GLU A 61 -15.05 -11.09 -32.82
N ILE A 62 -14.23 -12.12 -33.09
CA ILE A 62 -13.30 -12.67 -32.11
C ILE A 62 -12.30 -11.60 -31.68
N ILE A 63 -11.69 -10.87 -32.61
CA ILE A 63 -10.70 -9.84 -32.30
C ILE A 63 -11.32 -8.72 -31.44
N ILE A 64 -12.47 -8.19 -31.82
CA ILE A 64 -13.15 -7.12 -31.09
C ILE A 64 -13.57 -7.60 -29.68
N SER A 65 -14.10 -8.82 -29.57
CA SER A 65 -14.53 -9.40 -28.31
C SER A 65 -13.36 -9.60 -27.34
N VAL A 66 -12.21 -10.08 -27.83
CA VAL A 66 -11.00 -10.25 -27.03
C VAL A 66 -10.45 -8.89 -26.57
N LEU A 67 -10.38 -7.91 -27.46
CA LEU A 67 -9.93 -6.55 -27.11
C LEU A 67 -10.85 -5.92 -26.07
N LEU A 68 -12.15 -5.96 -26.29
CA LEU A 68 -13.15 -5.38 -25.38
C LEU A 68 -13.12 -6.06 -24.01
N GLY A 69 -13.06 -7.38 -24.00
CA GLY A 69 -12.95 -8.18 -22.77
C GLY A 69 -11.67 -7.85 -21.98
N SER A 70 -10.53 -7.69 -22.67
CA SER A 70 -9.26 -7.31 -22.05
C SER A 70 -9.32 -5.92 -21.41
N VAL A 71 -9.88 -4.95 -22.12
CA VAL A 71 -10.02 -3.56 -21.60
C VAL A 71 -10.96 -3.51 -20.40
N LEU A 72 -12.12 -4.17 -20.47
CA LEU A 72 -13.10 -4.18 -19.39
C LEU A 72 -12.61 -4.93 -18.14
N SER A 73 -11.77 -5.95 -18.30
CA SER A 73 -11.18 -6.71 -17.17
C SER A 73 -9.91 -6.07 -16.60
N ALA A 74 -9.31 -5.09 -17.28
CA ALA A 74 -8.06 -4.45 -16.85
C ALA A 74 -8.06 -3.95 -15.39
N PRO A 75 -9.14 -3.30 -14.86
CA PRO A 75 -9.15 -2.87 -13.46
C PRO A 75 -8.98 -4.02 -12.46
N VAL A 76 -9.53 -5.20 -12.77
CA VAL A 76 -9.39 -6.38 -11.90
C VAL A 76 -7.94 -6.88 -11.93
N TRP A 77 -7.34 -6.98 -13.12
CA TRP A 77 -5.95 -7.42 -13.29
C TRP A 77 -4.96 -6.49 -12.63
N ILE A 78 -5.14 -5.17 -12.77
CA ILE A 78 -4.27 -4.16 -12.13
C ILE A 78 -4.29 -4.33 -10.61
N ASN A 79 -5.48 -4.49 -10.00
CA ASN A 79 -5.58 -4.70 -8.56
C ASN A 79 -4.96 -6.03 -8.11
N LEU A 80 -5.11 -7.11 -8.89
CA LEU A 80 -4.46 -8.39 -8.60
C LEU A 80 -2.94 -8.30 -8.68
N LEU A 81 -2.39 -7.58 -9.66
CA LEU A 81 -0.95 -7.34 -9.78
C LEU A 81 -0.40 -6.56 -8.57
N CYS A 82 -1.16 -5.61 -8.03
CA CYS A 82 -0.80 -4.87 -6.82
C CYS A 82 -0.75 -5.75 -5.55
N LEU A 83 -1.37 -6.94 -5.57
CA LEU A 83 -1.28 -7.89 -4.45
C LEU A 83 0.06 -8.64 -4.39
N ILE A 84 0.75 -8.80 -5.52
CA ILE A 84 1.99 -9.59 -5.59
C ILE A 84 3.04 -9.09 -4.59
N PRO A 85 3.40 -7.79 -4.55
CA PRO A 85 4.36 -7.28 -3.56
C PRO A 85 3.87 -7.50 -2.12
N LYS A 86 2.59 -7.28 -1.84
CA LYS A 86 2.02 -7.46 -0.50
C LYS A 86 1.98 -8.92 -0.03
N LEU A 87 1.84 -9.87 -0.94
CA LEU A 87 2.00 -11.29 -0.63
C LEU A 87 3.46 -11.65 -0.31
N LYS A 88 4.42 -11.03 -1.00
CA LYS A 88 5.85 -11.16 -0.69
C LYS A 88 6.17 -10.61 0.70
N GLU A 89 5.72 -9.40 1.02
CA GLU A 89 5.85 -8.79 2.35
C GLU A 89 5.24 -9.68 3.45
N ARG A 90 4.05 -10.26 3.21
CA ARG A 90 3.44 -11.21 4.13
C ARG A 90 4.31 -12.43 4.41
N LYS A 91 5.00 -12.95 3.38
CA LYS A 91 5.93 -14.07 3.55
C LYS A 91 7.15 -13.66 4.36
N LEU A 92 7.73 -12.47 4.10
CA LEU A 92 8.84 -11.92 4.88
C LEU A 92 8.45 -11.75 6.35
N LEU A 93 7.23 -11.23 6.60
CA LEU A 93 6.72 -11.07 7.95
C LEU A 93 6.52 -12.42 8.68
N GLN A 94 6.02 -13.45 7.98
CA GLN A 94 5.88 -14.79 8.55
C GLN A 94 7.22 -15.41 8.95
N ASN A 95 8.29 -15.07 8.23
CA ASN A 95 9.65 -15.50 8.53
C ASN A 95 10.34 -14.62 9.59
N GLY A 96 9.68 -13.56 10.07
CA GLY A 96 10.30 -12.59 10.98
C GLY A 96 11.38 -11.72 10.33
N GLU A 97 11.36 -11.61 8.99
CA GLU A 97 12.33 -10.89 8.19
C GLU A 97 11.97 -9.39 8.09
N PHE A 98 11.87 -8.73 9.23
CA PHE A 98 11.78 -7.28 9.33
C PHE A 98 12.84 -6.75 10.31
N ASP A 99 13.27 -5.53 10.07
CA ASP A 99 14.26 -4.84 10.89
C ASP A 99 13.68 -3.53 11.42
N ILE A 100 14.22 -3.11 12.57
CA ILE A 100 13.89 -1.85 13.21
C ILE A 100 15.19 -1.06 13.30
N THR A 101 15.25 0.06 12.59
CA THR A 101 16.43 0.92 12.55
C THR A 101 16.10 2.30 13.09
N VAL A 102 17.04 2.95 13.72
CA VAL A 102 16.91 4.35 14.12
C VAL A 102 17.41 5.20 12.96
N CYS A 103 16.55 6.09 12.48
CA CYS A 103 16.85 6.99 11.38
C CYS A 103 16.43 8.42 11.72
N GLU A 104 17.23 9.37 11.24
CA GLU A 104 17.02 10.79 11.39
C GLU A 104 16.21 11.33 10.21
N VAL A 105 15.28 12.24 10.47
CA VAL A 105 14.51 12.95 9.44
C VAL A 105 15.45 13.88 8.66
N SER A 106 15.63 13.59 7.38
CA SER A 106 16.48 14.40 6.49
C SER A 106 15.76 15.68 6.03
N TYR A 107 14.51 15.56 5.60
CA TYR A 107 13.66 16.70 5.24
C TYR A 107 12.18 16.31 5.24
N LYS A 108 11.32 17.33 5.18
CA LYS A 108 9.87 17.23 5.15
C LYS A 108 9.35 17.71 3.79
N GLU A 109 8.40 17.01 3.21
CA GLU A 109 7.77 17.39 1.95
C GLU A 109 6.26 17.38 2.08
N LYS A 110 5.60 18.44 1.57
CA LYS A 110 4.15 18.42 1.32
C LYS A 110 3.91 18.26 -0.17
N LYS A 111 3.31 17.17 -0.56
CA LYS A 111 3.03 16.85 -1.95
C LYS A 111 1.55 16.96 -2.24
N THR A 112 1.19 17.78 -3.22
CA THR A 112 -0.20 17.87 -3.68
C THR A 112 -0.47 16.73 -4.66
N VAL A 113 -1.36 15.83 -4.30
CA VAL A 113 -1.82 14.73 -5.15
C VAL A 113 -3.01 15.20 -6.00
N ARG A 114 -3.25 14.55 -7.15
CA ARG A 114 -4.23 14.94 -8.19
C ARG A 114 -5.65 15.30 -7.75
N SER A 115 -6.03 15.09 -6.49
CA SER A 115 -7.35 15.35 -5.92
C SER A 115 -7.40 16.54 -4.95
N HIS A 116 -6.43 17.47 -4.97
CA HIS A 116 -6.27 18.55 -3.98
C HIS A 116 -6.04 18.06 -2.54
N THR A 117 -5.74 16.79 -2.35
CA THR A 117 -5.30 16.25 -1.06
C THR A 117 -3.80 16.48 -0.90
N GLU A 118 -3.42 17.11 0.20
CA GLU A 118 -2.01 17.24 0.58
C GLU A 118 -1.55 15.95 1.25
N GLU A 119 -0.44 15.39 0.78
CA GLU A 119 0.23 14.26 1.38
C GLU A 119 1.48 14.76 2.10
N ASN A 120 1.57 14.48 3.39
CA ASN A 120 2.71 14.85 4.23
C ASN A 120 3.72 13.71 4.23
N ILE A 121 4.94 13.96 3.75
CA ILE A 121 5.98 12.95 3.59
C ILE A 121 7.18 13.32 4.45
N LEU A 122 7.66 12.37 5.26
CA LEU A 122 8.95 12.45 5.95
C LEU A 122 9.97 11.62 5.18
N HIS A 123 11.12 12.22 4.90
CA HIS A 123 12.23 11.56 4.21
C HIS A 123 13.34 11.23 5.20
N PHE A 124 13.89 10.01 5.09
CA PHE A 124 14.96 9.49 5.93
C PHE A 124 16.17 9.11 5.07
N VAL A 125 17.34 9.13 5.67
CA VAL A 125 18.56 8.73 4.96
C VAL A 125 18.54 7.23 4.69
N GLY A 126 18.62 6.83 3.42
CA GLY A 126 18.67 5.42 3.00
C GLY A 126 17.33 4.71 2.85
N PHE A 127 16.21 5.43 3.01
CA PHE A 127 14.85 4.90 2.87
C PHE A 127 14.02 5.76 1.92
N ASP A 128 12.95 5.15 1.39
CA ASP A 128 11.93 5.89 0.67
C ASP A 128 11.16 6.82 1.64
N GLY A 129 10.59 7.91 1.10
CA GLY A 129 9.77 8.81 1.91
C GLY A 129 8.51 8.10 2.43
N ALA A 130 8.16 8.32 3.69
CA ALA A 130 6.97 7.79 4.31
C ALA A 130 5.87 8.84 4.43
N SER A 131 4.67 8.51 3.96
CA SER A 131 3.47 9.31 4.20
C SER A 131 3.04 9.21 5.65
N VAL A 132 2.81 10.35 6.30
CA VAL A 132 2.47 10.42 7.72
C VAL A 132 1.24 11.27 7.97
N ALA A 133 0.59 11.06 9.12
CA ALA A 133 -0.50 11.91 9.56
C ALA A 133 -0.02 13.35 9.79
N SER A 134 -0.92 14.33 9.59
CA SER A 134 -0.59 15.75 9.77
C SER A 134 -0.02 16.06 11.15
N THR A 135 -0.54 15.42 12.20
CA THR A 135 -0.03 15.58 13.56
C THR A 135 1.42 15.15 13.72
N THR A 136 1.80 14.00 13.14
CA THR A 136 3.19 13.51 13.16
C THR A 136 4.08 14.43 12.33
N PHE A 137 3.59 14.87 11.18
CA PHE A 137 4.32 15.77 10.30
C PHE A 137 4.60 17.14 10.95
N ASP A 138 3.59 17.71 11.62
CA ASP A 138 3.73 19.03 12.25
C ASP A 138 4.67 18.99 13.46
N LEU A 139 4.65 17.89 14.22
CA LEU A 139 5.51 17.69 15.39
C LEU A 139 6.95 17.30 15.02
N ALA A 140 7.17 16.63 13.89
CA ALA A 140 8.49 16.24 13.45
C ALA A 140 9.30 17.46 12.99
N SER A 141 10.58 17.48 13.29
CA SER A 141 11.57 18.45 12.81
C SER A 141 12.70 17.74 12.08
N GLN A 142 13.41 18.44 11.21
CA GLN A 142 14.64 17.91 10.63
C GLN A 142 15.64 17.62 11.77
N GLY A 143 16.23 16.44 11.74
CA GLY A 143 17.13 15.95 12.79
C GLY A 143 16.44 15.12 13.87
N ASP A 144 15.11 15.04 13.90
CA ASP A 144 14.41 14.17 14.84
C ASP A 144 14.63 12.70 14.49
N GLU A 145 14.80 11.87 15.52
CA GLU A 145 15.02 10.44 15.36
C GLU A 145 13.72 9.66 15.47
N PHE A 146 13.59 8.66 14.60
CA PHE A 146 12.46 7.71 14.56
C PHE A 146 12.94 6.27 14.52
N TYR A 147 12.21 5.37 15.17
CA TYR A 147 12.28 3.96 14.85
C TYR A 147 11.56 3.74 13.52
N VAL A 148 12.32 3.33 12.52
CA VAL A 148 11.85 2.98 11.17
C VAL A 148 11.75 1.48 11.09
N VAL A 149 10.54 0.97 10.83
CA VAL A 149 10.28 -0.47 10.64
C VAL A 149 10.16 -0.74 9.15
N HIS A 150 10.98 -1.65 8.66
CA HIS A 150 11.01 -2.03 7.25
C HIS A 150 11.26 -3.53 7.06
N TYR A 151 10.85 -4.08 5.92
CA TYR A 151 11.18 -5.46 5.58
C TYR A 151 12.62 -5.57 5.06
N LYS A 152 13.29 -6.68 5.38
CA LYS A 152 14.66 -6.93 4.93
C LYS A 152 14.78 -6.90 3.41
N GLY A 153 15.73 -6.10 2.93
CA GLY A 153 15.99 -5.93 1.50
C GLY A 153 14.97 -5.08 0.75
N LEU A 154 14.11 -4.35 1.46
CA LEU A 154 13.22 -3.33 0.90
C LEU A 154 13.54 -1.97 1.51
N THR A 155 13.39 -0.91 0.72
CA THR A 155 13.60 0.50 1.15
C THR A 155 12.32 1.15 1.66
N GLY A 156 11.16 0.50 1.42
CA GLY A 156 9.86 0.99 1.87
C GLY A 156 9.73 0.95 3.39
N ILE A 157 9.18 2.03 3.94
CA ILE A 157 8.91 2.16 5.38
C ILE A 157 7.48 1.71 5.64
N GLU A 158 7.31 0.78 6.58
CA GLU A 158 6.01 0.23 6.95
C GLU A 158 5.41 0.91 8.19
N LEU A 159 6.23 1.15 9.22
CA LEU A 159 5.81 1.81 10.45
C LEU A 159 6.88 2.79 10.94
N LEU A 160 6.43 3.84 11.62
CA LEU A 160 7.28 4.89 12.20
C LEU A 160 6.87 5.17 13.64
N TYR A 161 7.86 5.21 14.55
CA TYR A 161 7.65 5.60 15.93
C TYR A 161 8.66 6.66 16.34
N PRO A 162 8.24 7.87 16.74
CA PRO A 162 9.15 8.91 17.21
C PRO A 162 9.89 8.48 18.50
N LEU A 163 11.22 8.62 18.53
CA LEU A 163 12.04 8.24 19.69
C LEU A 163 11.73 9.07 20.95
N ASN A 164 11.24 10.29 20.80
CA ASN A 164 10.84 11.13 21.92
C ASN A 164 9.59 10.64 22.66
N LEU A 165 8.73 9.84 21.98
CA LEU A 165 7.47 9.34 22.52
C LEU A 165 7.53 7.83 22.85
N TYR A 166 8.45 7.09 22.24
CA TYR A 166 8.50 5.63 22.33
C TYR A 166 9.88 5.14 22.77
N GLU A 167 9.91 4.01 23.46
CA GLU A 167 11.10 3.26 23.84
C GLU A 167 10.94 1.80 23.42
N LEU A 168 11.92 1.26 22.69
CA LEU A 168 11.92 -0.13 22.22
C LEU A 168 12.50 -1.06 23.30
N GLN A 169 11.78 -2.11 23.66
CA GLN A 169 12.20 -3.20 24.54
C GLN A 169 12.26 -4.55 23.84
#